data_c772179ef66e38164d79d37885561a10
#
_entry.id   c772179ef66e38164d79d37885561a10
#
_cell.length_a   1.000
_cell.length_b   1.000
_cell.length_c   1.000
_cell.angle_alpha   90.00
_cell.angle_beta   90.00
_cell.angle_gamma   90.00
#
_symmetry.space_group_name_H-M   'P 1'
#
loop_
_entity.id
_entity.type
_entity.pdbx_description
1 polymer ?
#
loop_
_entity_poly.entity_id
_entity_poly.type
_entity_poly.pdbx_seq_one_letter_code
_entity_poly.pdbx_strand_id
1 'polypeptide(L)'
;HVLTRDGVFNIEGGCYPKLFNLTEEREPDISRAIKHALMENVVLDPLRHPKFEDGSITENTRGAYPREHIGNRDRQNRASHPSAVIFLTCDAYGVMPPVARLSPEQAVYHYLSGYTAQVGSTVVGATSPISATFSAFFGAAFFPQKPEVYAGLFERMIRGYNVPVFIVNTGWTGGPYGHADGRRYSIATSRRMVHAVLSGELEHVPHWHMDELNLDVPTYVHGVEQRHFRPRDMWDDKETYDRTLAELVVKFHENWGKKFSKMPEEIRAAGPRL
;
A
#
# COMPACT_ATOMS: atom_id res chain seq x y z
N HIS A 1 3.59 -12.81 -1.33
CA HIS A 1 2.74 -13.88 -1.88
C HIS A 1 3.00 -14.07 -3.37
N VAL A 2 2.83 -15.30 -3.85
CA VAL A 2 2.96 -15.64 -5.27
C VAL A 2 1.61 -16.14 -5.78
N LEU A 3 1.11 -15.51 -6.84
CA LEU A 3 -0.10 -15.94 -7.54
C LEU A 3 0.30 -16.92 -8.65
N THR A 4 -0.34 -18.08 -8.66
CA THR A 4 -0.12 -19.14 -9.65
C THR A 4 -1.45 -19.62 -10.23
N ARG A 5 -1.41 -20.47 -11.26
CA ARG A 5 -2.62 -21.10 -11.80
C ARG A 5 -3.34 -22.01 -10.78
N ASP A 6 -2.65 -22.45 -9.72
CA ASP A 6 -3.18 -23.38 -8.71
C ASP A 6 -3.60 -22.65 -7.41
N GLY A 7 -3.51 -21.31 -7.40
CA GLY A 7 -3.88 -20.46 -6.25
C GLY A 7 -2.74 -19.56 -5.77
N VAL A 8 -2.84 -19.11 -4.53
CA VAL A 8 -1.87 -18.21 -3.89
C VAL A 8 -1.00 -18.99 -2.92
N PHE A 9 0.31 -18.70 -2.95
CA PHE A 9 1.28 -19.29 -2.04
C PHE A 9 2.00 -18.19 -1.26
N ASN A 10 2.20 -18.41 0.03
CA ASN A 10 3.10 -17.60 0.83
C ASN A 10 4.51 -18.18 0.76
N ILE A 11 5.48 -17.36 0.36
CA ILE A 11 6.89 -17.73 0.25
C ILE A 11 7.74 -17.19 1.40
N GLU A 12 7.15 -16.39 2.30
CA GLU A 12 7.86 -15.79 3.41
C GLU A 12 7.91 -16.73 4.62
N GLY A 13 9.07 -16.82 5.27
CA GLY A 13 9.29 -17.67 6.42
C GLY A 13 8.81 -17.11 7.76
N GLY A 14 8.52 -15.82 7.82
CA GLY A 14 8.15 -15.12 9.06
C GLY A 14 7.64 -13.72 8.82
N CYS A 15 7.57 -12.94 9.89
CA CYS A 15 7.16 -11.56 9.87
C CYS A 15 8.23 -10.66 10.47
N TYR A 16 8.21 -9.38 10.05
CA TYR A 16 9.14 -8.36 10.52
C TYR A 16 8.42 -7.02 10.73
N PRO A 17 7.39 -7.00 11.62
CA PRO A 17 6.59 -5.81 11.86
C PRO A 17 7.34 -4.73 12.61
N LYS A 18 6.87 -3.48 12.47
CA LYS A 18 7.22 -2.37 13.33
C LYS A 18 6.61 -2.57 14.72
N LEU A 19 7.38 -2.31 15.77
CA LEU A 19 6.94 -2.48 17.17
C LEU A 19 6.71 -1.17 17.91
N PHE A 20 7.00 -0.02 17.30
CA PHE A 20 6.80 1.28 17.93
C PHE A 20 5.35 1.51 18.32
N ASN A 21 5.11 1.87 19.58
CA ASN A 21 3.78 2.01 20.18
C ASN A 21 2.90 0.73 20.08
N LEU A 22 3.53 -0.45 20.07
CA LEU A 22 2.80 -1.71 20.12
C LEU A 22 2.07 -1.86 21.46
N THR A 23 0.77 -2.15 21.37
CA THR A 23 -0.05 -2.59 22.52
C THR A 23 -0.90 -3.78 22.13
N GLU A 24 -1.29 -4.60 23.09
CA GLU A 24 -2.16 -5.74 22.84
C GLU A 24 -3.52 -5.32 22.27
N GLU A 25 -4.04 -4.18 22.71
CA GLU A 25 -5.31 -3.63 22.23
C GLU A 25 -5.26 -3.25 20.74
N ARG A 26 -4.14 -2.66 20.31
CA ARG A 26 -3.98 -2.19 18.92
C ARG A 26 -3.63 -3.32 17.96
N GLU A 27 -2.74 -4.20 18.38
CA GLU A 27 -2.15 -5.25 17.55
C GLU A 27 -2.07 -6.58 18.32
N PRO A 28 -3.22 -7.22 18.64
CA PRO A 28 -3.25 -8.42 19.48
C PRO A 28 -2.47 -9.59 18.87
N ASP A 29 -2.48 -9.75 17.56
CA ASP A 29 -1.78 -10.85 16.87
C ASP A 29 -0.26 -10.67 16.94
N ILE A 30 0.23 -9.43 16.70
CA ILE A 30 1.66 -9.11 16.82
C ILE A 30 2.09 -9.26 18.28
N SER A 31 1.33 -8.72 19.23
CA SER A 31 1.62 -8.80 20.65
C SER A 31 1.77 -10.26 21.14
N ARG A 32 0.94 -11.16 20.65
CA ARG A 32 1.08 -12.60 20.94
C ARG A 32 2.27 -13.24 20.24
N ALA A 33 2.54 -12.86 18.97
CA ALA A 33 3.56 -13.46 18.16
C ALA A 33 4.99 -13.06 18.50
N ILE A 34 5.21 -11.88 19.10
CA ILE A 34 6.55 -11.39 19.46
C ILE A 34 7.15 -12.04 20.73
N LYS A 35 6.41 -12.89 21.41
CA LYS A 35 7.00 -13.69 22.51
C LYS A 35 8.12 -14.55 21.91
N HIS A 36 9.35 -14.36 22.43
CA HIS A 36 10.58 -15.00 21.90
C HIS A 36 11.00 -14.55 20.50
N ALA A 37 10.58 -13.35 20.04
CA ALA A 37 11.05 -12.76 18.80
C ALA A 37 12.44 -12.12 18.98
N LEU A 38 13.17 -11.98 17.87
CA LEU A 38 14.32 -11.09 17.82
C LEU A 38 13.83 -9.65 17.69
N MET A 39 14.34 -8.76 18.52
CA MET A 39 13.93 -7.35 18.51
C MET A 39 15.12 -6.47 18.11
N GLU A 40 14.86 -5.50 17.24
CA GLU A 40 15.82 -4.50 16.78
C GLU A 40 15.39 -3.12 17.20
N ASN A 41 16.36 -2.32 17.67
CA ASN A 41 16.18 -0.92 18.07
C ASN A 41 15.15 -0.71 19.20
N VAL A 42 14.76 -1.75 19.92
CA VAL A 42 13.83 -1.67 21.04
C VAL A 42 14.60 -1.37 22.31
N VAL A 43 14.24 -0.29 22.99
CA VAL A 43 14.82 0.04 24.30
C VAL A 43 14.29 -0.93 25.34
N LEU A 44 15.19 -1.38 26.25
CA LEU A 44 14.84 -2.24 27.37
C LEU A 44 14.95 -1.45 28.66
N ASP A 45 14.07 -1.71 29.63
CA ASP A 45 14.21 -1.22 30.98
C ASP A 45 15.32 -2.00 31.74
N PRO A 46 15.70 -1.59 32.96
CA PRO A 46 16.71 -2.28 33.78
C PRO A 46 16.37 -3.76 34.08
N LEU A 47 15.09 -4.12 34.01
CA LEU A 47 14.60 -5.49 34.18
C LEU A 47 14.51 -6.26 32.87
N ARG A 48 15.00 -5.63 31.77
CA ARG A 48 15.00 -6.16 30.40
C ARG A 48 13.60 -6.33 29.78
N HIS A 49 12.62 -5.57 30.24
CA HIS A 49 11.32 -5.50 29.55
C HIS A 49 11.39 -4.50 28.39
N PRO A 50 10.81 -4.83 27.23
CA PRO A 50 10.78 -3.94 26.08
C PRO A 50 9.88 -2.72 26.33
N LYS A 51 10.40 -1.54 25.99
CA LYS A 51 9.67 -0.26 25.99
C LYS A 51 9.32 0.12 24.55
N PHE A 52 8.16 -0.29 24.09
CA PHE A 52 7.74 -0.06 22.70
C PHE A 52 7.40 1.42 22.41
N GLU A 53 7.12 2.22 23.44
CA GLU A 53 6.86 3.65 23.33
C GLU A 53 8.14 4.51 23.27
N ASP A 54 9.29 3.92 23.56
CA ASP A 54 10.57 4.63 23.61
C ASP A 54 11.23 4.66 22.21
N GLY A 55 11.19 5.82 21.59
CA GLY A 55 11.82 6.10 20.29
C GLY A 55 13.20 6.74 20.39
N SER A 56 13.87 6.73 21.55
CA SER A 56 15.14 7.41 21.77
C SER A 56 16.28 6.94 20.86
N ILE A 57 16.28 5.66 20.45
CA ILE A 57 17.20 5.14 19.43
C ILE A 57 16.65 5.48 18.02
N THR A 58 15.43 5.06 17.74
CA THR A 58 14.66 5.32 16.53
C THR A 58 13.23 4.79 16.69
N GLU A 59 12.26 5.42 16.01
CA GLU A 59 10.92 4.86 15.89
C GLU A 59 10.84 3.63 14.97
N ASN A 60 11.90 3.31 14.23
CA ASN A 60 11.98 2.12 13.40
C ASN A 60 12.38 0.89 14.20
N THR A 61 11.63 0.60 15.25
CA THR A 61 11.75 -0.62 16.03
C THR A 61 11.14 -1.80 15.29
N ARG A 62 11.77 -2.98 15.33
CA ARG A 62 11.31 -4.16 14.61
C ARG A 62 11.31 -5.40 15.49
N GLY A 63 10.41 -6.34 15.17
CA GLY A 63 10.42 -7.68 15.75
C GLY A 63 10.38 -8.74 14.65
N ALA A 64 11.37 -9.63 14.63
CA ALA A 64 11.42 -10.75 13.71
C ALA A 64 10.94 -12.02 14.40
N TYR A 65 9.90 -12.65 13.88
CA TYR A 65 9.39 -13.92 14.38
C TYR A 65 8.98 -14.86 13.25
N PRO A 66 9.12 -16.18 13.49
CA PRO A 66 8.73 -17.15 12.47
C PRO A 66 7.21 -17.18 12.30
N ARG A 67 6.77 -17.55 11.12
CA ARG A 67 5.38 -17.69 10.73
C ARG A 67 4.57 -18.57 11.69
N GLU A 68 5.20 -19.54 12.33
CA GLU A 68 4.62 -20.47 13.30
C GLU A 68 4.02 -19.78 14.52
N HIS A 69 4.45 -18.55 14.83
CA HIS A 69 3.89 -17.74 15.92
C HIS A 69 2.53 -17.14 15.59
N ILE A 70 2.09 -17.16 14.31
CA ILE A 70 0.77 -16.65 13.89
C ILE A 70 -0.28 -17.73 14.09
N GLY A 71 -1.23 -17.50 15.01
CA GLY A 71 -2.20 -18.51 15.42
C GLY A 71 -3.21 -18.92 14.36
N ASN A 72 -3.65 -17.96 13.51
CA ASN A 72 -4.71 -18.17 12.51
C ASN A 72 -4.18 -18.33 11.07
N ARG A 73 -2.91 -18.72 10.90
CA ARG A 73 -2.32 -18.95 9.58
C ARG A 73 -2.80 -20.24 8.93
N ASP A 74 -2.82 -20.28 7.62
CA ASP A 74 -2.89 -21.55 6.89
C ASP A 74 -1.57 -22.34 7.05
N ARG A 75 -1.67 -23.60 7.48
CA ARG A 75 -0.48 -24.43 7.75
C ARG A 75 0.25 -24.86 6.50
N GLN A 76 -0.43 -24.96 5.36
CA GLN A 76 0.13 -25.33 4.08
C GLN A 76 0.71 -24.13 3.32
N ASN A 77 0.51 -22.91 3.84
CA ASN A 77 0.94 -21.63 3.23
C ASN A 77 0.38 -21.40 1.83
N ARG A 78 -0.79 -21.90 1.56
CA ARG A 78 -1.47 -21.76 0.26
C ARG A 78 -2.96 -21.57 0.47
N ALA A 79 -3.56 -20.89 -0.50
CA ALA A 79 -5.00 -20.74 -0.63
C ALA A 79 -5.41 -20.96 -2.08
N SER A 80 -6.69 -21.11 -2.33
CA SER A 80 -7.29 -21.06 -3.67
C SER A 80 -7.01 -19.68 -4.34
N HIS A 81 -7.59 -19.44 -5.50
CA HIS A 81 -7.50 -18.12 -6.13
C HIS A 81 -8.08 -17.05 -5.21
N PRO A 82 -7.46 -15.85 -5.18
CA PRO A 82 -7.90 -14.78 -4.31
C PRO A 82 -9.25 -14.23 -4.78
N SER A 83 -10.09 -13.81 -3.83
CA SER A 83 -11.33 -13.08 -4.12
C SER A 83 -11.09 -11.62 -4.52
N ALA A 84 -9.93 -11.07 -4.17
CA ALA A 84 -9.49 -9.73 -4.57
C ALA A 84 -7.96 -9.62 -4.48
N VAL A 85 -7.39 -8.71 -5.29
CA VAL A 85 -6.00 -8.27 -5.14
C VAL A 85 -6.01 -6.84 -4.62
N ILE A 86 -5.20 -6.57 -3.60
CA ILE A 86 -5.06 -5.24 -3.01
C ILE A 86 -3.61 -4.78 -3.17
N PHE A 87 -3.40 -3.67 -3.88
CA PHE A 87 -2.15 -2.95 -3.86
C PHE A 87 -2.15 -1.95 -2.70
N LEU A 88 -1.22 -2.09 -1.79
CA LEU A 88 -1.03 -1.11 -0.72
C LEU A 88 -0.07 -0.03 -1.21
N THR A 89 -0.55 1.20 -1.29
CA THR A 89 0.29 2.37 -1.55
C THR A 89 0.34 3.28 -0.34
N CYS A 90 1.29 4.18 -0.33
CA CYS A 90 1.42 5.24 0.67
C CYS A 90 1.70 6.54 -0.08
N ASP A 91 0.66 7.34 -0.29
CA ASP A 91 0.82 8.63 -0.96
C ASP A 91 1.36 9.68 0.02
N ALA A 92 2.56 10.20 -0.26
CA ALA A 92 3.18 11.25 0.54
C ALA A 92 2.69 12.66 0.20
N TYR A 93 1.99 12.81 -0.93
CA TYR A 93 1.51 14.11 -1.42
C TYR A 93 0.11 14.45 -0.90
N GLY A 94 -0.66 13.48 -0.45
CA GLY A 94 -2.01 13.69 0.09
C GLY A 94 -3.07 13.96 -0.97
N VAL A 95 -2.85 13.51 -2.20
CA VAL A 95 -3.73 13.76 -3.35
C VAL A 95 -4.49 12.53 -3.84
N MET A 96 -4.08 11.33 -3.40
CA MET A 96 -4.75 10.08 -3.80
C MET A 96 -5.95 9.76 -2.90
N PRO A 97 -7.02 9.15 -3.47
CA PRO A 97 -8.14 8.66 -2.68
C PRO A 97 -7.71 7.51 -1.74
N PRO A 98 -8.48 7.22 -0.67
CA PRO A 98 -8.17 6.15 0.27
C PRO A 98 -8.26 4.74 -0.34
N VAL A 99 -9.12 4.58 -1.33
CA VAL A 99 -9.29 3.33 -2.09
C VAL A 99 -9.83 3.63 -3.48
N ALA A 100 -9.41 2.85 -4.48
CA ALA A 100 -9.99 2.88 -5.82
C ALA A 100 -10.00 1.47 -6.42
N ARG A 101 -10.98 1.21 -7.29
CA ARG A 101 -11.05 0.01 -8.12
C ARG A 101 -10.19 0.24 -9.37
N LEU A 102 -9.55 -0.82 -9.84
CA LEU A 102 -8.71 -0.78 -11.03
C LEU A 102 -9.27 -1.70 -12.12
N SER A 103 -9.29 -1.21 -13.36
CA SER A 103 -9.44 -2.09 -14.53
C SER A 103 -8.23 -3.03 -14.63
N PRO A 104 -8.27 -4.11 -15.40
CA PRO A 104 -7.09 -4.96 -15.61
C PRO A 104 -5.88 -4.20 -16.13
N GLU A 105 -6.06 -3.25 -17.05
CA GLU A 105 -4.99 -2.41 -17.61
C GLU A 105 -4.41 -1.47 -16.55
N GLN A 106 -5.28 -0.81 -15.77
CA GLN A 106 -4.88 0.03 -14.63
C GLN A 106 -4.13 -0.79 -13.57
N ALA A 107 -4.59 -2.02 -13.31
CA ALA A 107 -3.92 -2.93 -12.37
C ALA A 107 -2.50 -3.27 -12.84
N VAL A 108 -2.30 -3.58 -14.12
CA VAL A 108 -0.97 -3.80 -14.70
C VAL A 108 -0.12 -2.53 -14.62
N TYR A 109 -0.70 -1.37 -14.94
CA TYR A 109 0.00 -0.08 -14.84
C TYR A 109 0.53 0.18 -13.43
N HIS A 110 -0.34 0.06 -12.42
CA HIS A 110 0.03 0.30 -11.02
C HIS A 110 0.95 -0.77 -10.45
N TYR A 111 0.81 -2.02 -10.88
CA TYR A 111 1.72 -3.12 -10.54
C TYR A 111 3.14 -2.84 -11.03
N LEU A 112 3.31 -2.39 -12.27
CA LEU A 112 4.58 -1.98 -12.85
C LEU A 112 5.14 -0.72 -12.18
N SER A 113 4.29 0.27 -11.92
CA SER A 113 4.71 1.52 -11.27
C SER A 113 5.20 1.31 -9.85
N GLY A 114 4.50 0.48 -9.06
CA GLY A 114 4.81 0.23 -7.66
C GLY A 114 5.00 1.52 -6.86
N TYR A 115 4.10 2.49 -7.05
CA TYR A 115 4.16 3.78 -6.38
C TYR A 115 3.89 3.65 -4.89
N THR A 116 4.77 4.21 -4.09
CA THR A 116 4.62 4.31 -2.63
C THR A 116 5.50 5.43 -2.09
N ALA A 117 5.37 5.76 -0.80
CA ALA A 117 6.32 6.63 -0.10
C ALA A 117 7.35 5.78 0.66
N GLN A 118 8.60 6.20 0.57
CA GLN A 118 9.69 5.70 1.39
C GLN A 118 9.84 6.59 2.61
N VAL A 119 9.73 5.99 3.79
CA VAL A 119 9.89 6.70 5.05
C VAL A 119 11.36 6.74 5.42
N GLY A 120 11.92 7.93 5.57
CA GLY A 120 13.37 8.13 5.78
C GLY A 120 13.93 7.42 7.02
N SER A 121 13.13 7.25 8.08
CA SER A 121 13.55 6.48 9.25
C SER A 121 13.80 4.99 8.99
N THR A 122 13.41 4.50 7.81
CA THR A 122 13.64 3.11 7.38
C THR A 122 14.82 2.97 6.42
N VAL A 123 15.49 4.09 6.06
CA VAL A 123 16.56 4.11 5.05
C VAL A 123 17.79 4.78 5.61
N VAL A 124 18.89 4.05 5.64
CA VAL A 124 20.20 4.59 6.06
C VAL A 124 20.65 5.68 5.09
N GLY A 125 20.96 6.86 5.61
CA GLY A 125 21.43 7.99 4.80
C GLY A 125 20.34 8.77 4.08
N ALA A 126 19.07 8.58 4.40
CA ALA A 126 17.99 9.36 3.83
C ALA A 126 18.12 10.85 4.19
N THR A 127 18.10 11.71 3.18
CA THR A 127 18.17 13.18 3.33
C THR A 127 16.79 13.81 3.50
N SER A 128 15.72 13.07 3.20
CA SER A 128 14.33 13.49 3.36
C SER A 128 13.59 12.52 4.28
N PRO A 129 12.75 13.03 5.19
CA PRO A 129 11.94 12.19 6.07
C PRO A 129 10.97 11.29 5.32
N ILE A 130 10.44 11.75 4.18
CA ILE A 130 9.58 10.96 3.29
C ILE A 130 9.82 11.40 1.85
N SER A 131 9.87 10.42 0.95
CA SER A 131 9.98 10.66 -0.50
C SER A 131 9.12 9.68 -1.29
N ALA A 132 8.55 10.15 -2.40
CA ALA A 132 7.89 9.28 -3.35
C ALA A 132 8.89 8.33 -4.00
N THR A 133 8.51 7.08 -4.12
CA THR A 133 9.33 6.06 -4.78
C THR A 133 8.50 5.20 -5.73
N PHE A 134 9.15 4.69 -6.78
CA PHE A 134 8.57 3.79 -7.76
C PHE A 134 9.40 2.52 -7.83
N SER A 135 8.90 1.45 -7.24
CA SER A 135 9.51 0.12 -7.22
C SER A 135 8.58 -0.87 -7.91
N ALA A 136 8.94 -1.31 -9.11
CA ALA A 136 8.11 -2.26 -9.87
C ALA A 136 7.71 -3.44 -8.98
N PHE A 137 6.44 -3.87 -9.11
CA PHE A 137 5.84 -4.96 -8.34
C PHE A 137 5.84 -4.75 -6.82
N PHE A 138 6.03 -3.49 -6.36
CA PHE A 138 6.22 -3.14 -4.94
C PHE A 138 7.43 -3.83 -4.28
N GLY A 139 8.35 -4.36 -5.06
CA GLY A 139 9.51 -5.11 -4.56
C GLY A 139 10.44 -5.59 -5.67
N ALA A 140 10.85 -4.71 -6.57
CA ALA A 140 11.64 -5.04 -7.78
C ALA A 140 12.87 -5.93 -7.51
N ALA A 141 13.51 -5.79 -6.36
CA ALA A 141 14.69 -6.57 -6.00
C ALA A 141 14.43 -8.09 -5.87
N PHE A 142 13.16 -8.49 -5.71
CA PHE A 142 12.79 -9.91 -5.58
C PHE A 142 12.39 -10.57 -6.91
N PHE A 143 12.42 -9.84 -8.02
CA PHE A 143 11.93 -10.30 -9.32
C PHE A 143 13.08 -10.37 -10.34
N PRO A 144 13.63 -11.56 -10.64
CA PRO A 144 14.82 -11.72 -11.49
C PRO A 144 14.53 -11.62 -13.00
N GLN A 145 13.27 -11.75 -13.42
CA GLN A 145 12.88 -11.64 -14.82
C GLN A 145 12.54 -10.20 -15.22
N LYS A 146 12.39 -9.98 -16.53
CA LYS A 146 11.98 -8.67 -17.06
C LYS A 146 10.56 -8.31 -16.60
N PRO A 147 10.27 -7.02 -16.36
CA PRO A 147 8.97 -6.56 -15.90
C PRO A 147 7.79 -7.01 -16.77
N GLU A 148 7.99 -7.07 -18.08
CA GLU A 148 6.96 -7.46 -19.05
C GLU A 148 6.48 -8.91 -18.84
N VAL A 149 7.36 -9.80 -18.38
CA VAL A 149 7.02 -11.19 -18.10
C VAL A 149 6.03 -11.27 -16.93
N TYR A 150 6.34 -10.58 -15.83
CA TYR A 150 5.47 -10.56 -14.65
C TYR A 150 4.16 -9.83 -14.90
N ALA A 151 4.22 -8.72 -15.63
CA ALA A 151 3.03 -7.97 -16.04
C ALA A 151 2.04 -8.84 -16.83
N GLY A 152 2.54 -9.54 -17.85
CA GLY A 152 1.71 -10.44 -18.65
C GLY A 152 1.21 -11.67 -17.90
N LEU A 153 1.98 -12.20 -16.93
CA LEU A 153 1.52 -13.26 -16.03
C LEU A 153 0.39 -12.74 -15.12
N PHE A 154 0.59 -11.62 -14.49
CA PHE A 154 -0.39 -11.00 -13.60
C PHE A 154 -1.70 -10.70 -14.33
N GLU A 155 -1.62 -10.05 -15.50
CA GLU A 155 -2.80 -9.73 -16.32
C GLU A 155 -3.61 -10.99 -16.68
N ARG A 156 -2.94 -12.03 -17.18
CA ARG A 156 -3.61 -13.29 -17.52
C ARG A 156 -4.32 -13.91 -16.31
N MET A 157 -3.72 -13.83 -15.11
CA MET A 157 -4.31 -14.39 -13.91
C MET A 157 -5.54 -13.62 -13.45
N ILE A 158 -5.46 -12.28 -13.36
CA ILE A 158 -6.61 -11.48 -12.91
C ILE A 158 -7.78 -11.55 -13.91
N ARG A 159 -7.51 -11.58 -15.21
CA ARG A 159 -8.55 -11.75 -16.23
C ARG A 159 -9.11 -13.18 -16.26
N GLY A 160 -8.23 -14.18 -16.23
CA GLY A 160 -8.64 -15.60 -16.33
C GLY A 160 -9.51 -16.07 -15.16
N TYR A 161 -9.31 -15.52 -13.98
CA TYR A 161 -10.09 -15.85 -12.78
C TYR A 161 -11.07 -14.74 -12.36
N ASN A 162 -11.18 -13.69 -13.18
CA ASN A 162 -12.05 -12.53 -12.90
C ASN A 162 -11.84 -11.93 -11.50
N VAL A 163 -10.57 -11.77 -11.11
CA VAL A 163 -10.21 -11.26 -9.78
C VAL A 163 -10.24 -9.74 -9.80
N PRO A 164 -11.09 -9.07 -9.00
CA PRO A 164 -11.08 -7.62 -8.87
C PRO A 164 -9.79 -7.13 -8.22
N VAL A 165 -9.29 -5.99 -8.69
CA VAL A 165 -8.08 -5.37 -8.17
C VAL A 165 -8.40 -4.00 -7.61
N PHE A 166 -7.85 -3.71 -6.44
CA PHE A 166 -8.01 -2.42 -5.77
C PHE A 166 -6.65 -1.85 -5.37
N ILE A 167 -6.56 -0.52 -5.34
CA ILE A 167 -5.46 0.19 -4.70
C ILE A 167 -5.97 0.82 -3.41
N VAL A 168 -5.27 0.61 -2.29
CA VAL A 168 -5.58 1.19 -0.98
C VAL A 168 -4.43 2.09 -0.55
N ASN A 169 -4.75 3.35 -0.33
CA ASN A 169 -3.80 4.37 0.10
C ASN A 169 -3.74 4.43 1.64
N THR A 170 -2.57 4.15 2.20
CA THR A 170 -2.27 4.25 3.63
C THR A 170 -1.47 5.51 3.99
N GLY A 171 -1.31 6.42 3.03
CA GLY A 171 -0.52 7.64 3.12
C GLY A 171 -1.29 8.83 3.69
N TRP A 172 -1.10 9.99 3.08
CA TRP A 172 -1.62 11.27 3.56
C TRP A 172 -2.88 11.70 2.83
N THR A 173 -3.57 12.65 3.43
CA THR A 173 -4.74 13.36 2.91
C THR A 173 -4.77 14.77 3.49
N GLY A 174 -5.44 15.72 2.83
CA GLY A 174 -5.56 17.12 3.26
C GLY A 174 -4.28 17.95 3.10
N GLY A 175 -3.19 17.34 2.69
CA GLY A 175 -1.89 17.95 2.48
C GLY A 175 -0.79 16.90 2.43
N PRO A 176 0.41 17.26 1.96
CA PRO A 176 1.56 16.35 1.94
C PRO A 176 2.12 16.15 3.35
N TYR A 177 2.99 15.15 3.47
CA TYR A 177 3.78 14.96 4.69
C TYR A 177 4.49 16.26 5.12
N GLY A 178 4.39 16.58 6.41
CA GLY A 178 5.02 17.78 6.99
C GLY A 178 4.25 19.08 6.78
N HIS A 179 3.16 19.07 6.05
CA HIS A 179 2.23 20.20 5.96
C HIS A 179 1.32 20.24 7.18
N ALA A 180 0.92 21.45 7.63
CA ALA A 180 0.11 21.63 8.83
C ALA A 180 -1.23 20.87 8.78
N ASP A 181 -1.85 20.80 7.58
CA ASP A 181 -3.14 20.16 7.35
C ASP A 181 -3.01 18.71 6.86
N GLY A 182 -1.78 18.29 6.50
CA GLY A 182 -1.49 16.95 6.02
C GLY A 182 -1.62 15.92 7.14
N ARG A 183 -2.55 14.98 6.99
CA ARG A 183 -2.82 13.92 7.98
C ARG A 183 -2.70 12.56 7.33
N ARG A 184 -2.01 11.65 8.00
CA ARG A 184 -1.96 10.27 7.56
C ARG A 184 -3.29 9.57 7.84
N TYR A 185 -3.77 8.75 6.91
CA TYR A 185 -4.90 7.87 7.18
C TYR A 185 -4.63 7.02 8.41
N SER A 186 -5.61 6.95 9.33
CA SER A 186 -5.47 6.13 10.52
C SER A 186 -5.41 4.64 10.16
N ILE A 187 -4.82 3.84 11.04
CA ILE A 187 -4.82 2.38 10.88
C ILE A 187 -6.26 1.87 10.82
N ALA A 188 -7.17 2.42 11.62
CA ALA A 188 -8.58 2.05 11.61
C ALA A 188 -9.23 2.32 10.25
N THR A 189 -8.97 3.50 9.65
CA THR A 189 -9.46 3.85 8.31
C THR A 189 -8.89 2.90 7.26
N SER A 190 -7.58 2.65 7.27
CA SER A 190 -6.93 1.75 6.32
C SER A 190 -7.47 0.32 6.43
N ARG A 191 -7.67 -0.19 7.65
CA ARG A 191 -8.29 -1.50 7.89
C ARG A 191 -9.73 -1.55 7.40
N ARG A 192 -10.48 -0.47 7.58
CA ARG A 192 -11.86 -0.40 7.10
C ARG A 192 -11.93 -0.46 5.56
N MET A 193 -10.97 0.18 4.85
CA MET A 193 -10.87 0.05 3.39
C MET A 193 -10.59 -1.38 2.96
N VAL A 194 -9.60 -2.04 3.58
CA VAL A 194 -9.28 -3.44 3.31
C VAL A 194 -10.50 -4.34 3.57
N HIS A 195 -11.21 -4.12 4.68
CA HIS A 195 -12.41 -4.88 5.01
C HIS A 195 -13.52 -4.68 3.97
N ALA A 196 -13.73 -3.44 3.48
CA ALA A 196 -14.72 -3.15 2.43
C ALA A 196 -14.41 -3.88 1.12
N VAL A 197 -13.12 -3.99 0.75
CA VAL A 197 -12.70 -4.79 -0.39
C VAL A 197 -13.01 -6.28 -0.15
N LEU A 198 -12.59 -6.82 0.98
CA LEU A 198 -12.70 -8.27 1.28
C LEU A 198 -14.16 -8.73 1.46
N SER A 199 -15.04 -7.86 1.94
CA SER A 199 -16.47 -8.16 2.09
C SER A 199 -17.28 -8.01 0.80
N GLY A 200 -16.67 -7.51 -0.29
CA GLY A 200 -17.38 -7.21 -1.53
C GLY A 200 -18.24 -5.93 -1.48
N GLU A 201 -18.18 -5.16 -0.39
CA GLU A 201 -18.97 -3.92 -0.22
C GLU A 201 -18.76 -2.96 -1.39
N LEU A 202 -17.52 -2.86 -1.90
CA LEU A 202 -17.18 -1.94 -2.98
C LEU A 202 -17.75 -2.33 -4.34
N GLU A 203 -18.24 -3.54 -4.51
CA GLU A 203 -18.91 -3.96 -5.75
C GLU A 203 -20.35 -3.42 -5.87
N HIS A 204 -20.93 -3.00 -4.73
CA HIS A 204 -22.32 -2.57 -4.63
C HIS A 204 -22.50 -1.06 -4.41
N VAL A 205 -21.42 -0.31 -4.34
CA VAL A 205 -21.48 1.15 -4.18
C VAL A 205 -21.21 1.86 -5.52
N PRO A 206 -21.83 3.02 -5.78
CA PRO A 206 -21.49 3.83 -6.94
C PRO A 206 -20.03 4.29 -6.88
N HIS A 207 -19.40 4.38 -8.06
CA HIS A 207 -18.07 4.94 -8.23
C HIS A 207 -18.15 6.23 -9.05
N TRP A 208 -17.23 7.14 -8.81
CA TRP A 208 -16.96 8.26 -9.68
C TRP A 208 -15.56 8.13 -10.27
N HIS A 209 -15.37 8.61 -11.46
CA HIS A 209 -14.09 8.57 -12.13
C HIS A 209 -13.26 9.80 -11.77
N MET A 210 -12.04 9.58 -11.28
CA MET A 210 -11.04 10.62 -11.04
C MET A 210 -10.13 10.68 -12.26
N ASP A 211 -10.38 11.66 -13.13
CA ASP A 211 -9.76 11.73 -14.47
C ASP A 211 -8.23 11.79 -14.41
N GLU A 212 -7.67 12.63 -13.53
CA GLU A 212 -6.24 12.90 -13.47
C GLU A 212 -5.42 11.67 -13.06
N LEU A 213 -5.93 10.85 -12.17
CA LEU A 213 -5.27 9.59 -11.79
C LEU A 213 -5.83 8.39 -12.54
N ASN A 214 -6.87 8.58 -13.35
CA ASN A 214 -7.58 7.52 -14.08
C ASN A 214 -8.00 6.39 -13.12
N LEU A 215 -8.73 6.74 -12.06
CA LEU A 215 -9.14 5.82 -10.99
C LEU A 215 -10.64 5.84 -10.77
N ASP A 216 -11.24 4.67 -10.56
CA ASP A 216 -12.66 4.56 -10.17
C ASP A 216 -12.75 4.51 -8.64
N VAL A 217 -13.21 5.61 -8.07
CA VAL A 217 -13.26 5.82 -6.61
C VAL A 217 -14.68 5.58 -6.10
N PRO A 218 -14.89 4.74 -5.07
CA PRO A 218 -16.20 4.56 -4.48
C PRO A 218 -16.69 5.88 -3.86
N THR A 219 -17.99 6.14 -3.93
CA THR A 219 -18.57 7.37 -3.39
C THR A 219 -18.66 7.38 -1.87
N TYR A 220 -18.63 6.20 -1.25
CA TYR A 220 -18.60 6.05 0.20
C TYR A 220 -18.14 4.65 0.61
N VAL A 221 -17.70 4.52 1.85
CA VAL A 221 -17.52 3.25 2.58
C VAL A 221 -18.18 3.44 3.95
N HIS A 222 -18.98 2.48 4.37
CA HIS A 222 -19.67 2.58 5.66
C HIS A 222 -18.66 2.80 6.81
N GLY A 223 -18.94 3.75 7.70
CA GLY A 223 -18.07 4.08 8.84
C GLY A 223 -16.82 4.91 8.50
N VAL A 224 -16.72 5.43 7.27
CA VAL A 224 -15.67 6.35 6.85
C VAL A 224 -16.29 7.66 6.40
N GLU A 225 -15.68 8.77 6.77
CA GLU A 225 -16.14 10.10 6.40
C GLU A 225 -16.11 10.28 4.88
N GLN A 226 -17.25 10.65 4.29
CA GLN A 226 -17.47 10.66 2.85
C GLN A 226 -16.49 11.58 2.09
N ARG A 227 -16.07 12.70 2.69
CA ARG A 227 -15.13 13.64 2.06
C ARG A 227 -13.77 13.01 1.72
N HIS A 228 -13.36 11.93 2.40
CA HIS A 228 -12.13 11.22 2.06
C HIS A 228 -12.13 10.66 0.64
N PHE A 229 -13.31 10.33 0.09
CA PHE A 229 -13.46 9.82 -1.27
C PHE A 229 -13.45 10.92 -2.34
N ARG A 230 -13.28 12.18 -1.92
CA ARG A 230 -13.04 13.36 -2.75
C ARG A 230 -11.76 14.05 -2.25
N PRO A 231 -10.56 13.58 -2.60
CA PRO A 231 -9.31 14.05 -1.99
C PRO A 231 -9.14 15.57 -2.07
N ARG A 232 -9.60 16.19 -3.16
CA ARG A 232 -9.57 17.64 -3.33
C ARG A 232 -10.36 18.38 -2.22
N ASP A 233 -11.46 17.78 -1.73
CA ASP A 233 -12.30 18.39 -0.68
C ASP A 233 -11.62 18.38 0.70
N MET A 234 -10.60 17.53 0.87
CA MET A 234 -9.80 17.45 2.10
C MET A 234 -8.79 18.59 2.24
N TRP A 235 -8.47 19.31 1.17
CA TRP A 235 -7.51 20.40 1.18
C TRP A 235 -8.23 21.74 1.36
N ASP A 236 -7.68 22.66 2.15
CA ASP A 236 -8.18 24.03 2.26
C ASP A 236 -7.88 24.81 0.97
N ASP A 237 -6.64 24.71 0.48
CA ASP A 237 -6.20 25.33 -0.78
C ASP A 237 -6.35 24.34 -1.95
N LYS A 238 -7.41 24.54 -2.73
CA LYS A 238 -7.74 23.71 -3.90
C LYS A 238 -6.74 23.87 -5.06
N GLU A 239 -6.16 25.04 -5.22
CA GLU A 239 -5.17 25.32 -6.28
C GLU A 239 -3.85 24.61 -5.97
N THR A 240 -3.46 24.58 -4.70
CA THR A 240 -2.29 23.81 -4.27
C THR A 240 -2.52 22.32 -4.41
N TYR A 241 -3.74 21.82 -4.14
CA TYR A 241 -4.09 20.42 -4.44
C TYR A 241 -3.89 20.11 -5.93
N ASP A 242 -4.51 20.90 -6.82
CA ASP A 242 -4.48 20.67 -8.26
C ASP A 242 -3.03 20.67 -8.80
N ARG A 243 -2.20 21.61 -8.34
CA ARG A 243 -0.77 21.66 -8.69
C ARG A 243 -0.01 20.43 -8.17
N THR A 244 -0.23 20.03 -6.94
CA THR A 244 0.43 18.86 -6.33
C THR A 244 0.03 17.55 -7.03
N LEU A 245 -1.24 17.44 -7.41
CA LEU A 245 -1.74 16.31 -8.19
C LEU A 245 -1.07 16.25 -9.57
N ALA A 246 -0.97 17.38 -10.27
CA ALA A 246 -0.28 17.45 -11.56
C ALA A 246 1.20 17.05 -11.44
N GLU A 247 1.90 17.47 -10.38
CA GLU A 247 3.28 17.05 -10.10
C GLU A 247 3.40 15.53 -9.92
N LEU A 248 2.45 14.91 -9.24
CA LEU A 248 2.43 13.45 -9.08
C LEU A 248 2.20 12.76 -10.43
N VAL A 249 1.28 13.25 -11.26
CA VAL A 249 1.02 12.71 -12.61
C VAL A 249 2.29 12.77 -13.45
N VAL A 250 3.02 13.89 -13.45
CA VAL A 250 4.31 14.02 -14.15
C VAL A 250 5.31 12.96 -13.69
N LYS A 251 5.41 12.69 -12.39
CA LYS A 251 6.30 11.64 -11.86
C LYS A 251 5.93 10.24 -12.33
N PHE A 252 4.66 9.93 -12.45
CA PHE A 252 4.19 8.69 -13.05
C PHE A 252 4.64 8.59 -14.52
N HIS A 253 4.44 9.63 -15.32
CA HIS A 253 4.85 9.67 -16.73
C HIS A 253 6.36 9.52 -16.89
N GLU A 254 7.16 10.22 -16.07
CA GLU A 254 8.62 10.09 -16.09
C GLU A 254 9.08 8.68 -15.74
N ASN A 255 8.49 8.05 -14.70
CA ASN A 255 8.83 6.69 -14.34
C ASN A 255 8.53 5.72 -15.49
N TRP A 256 7.37 5.87 -16.12
CA TRP A 256 6.96 5.04 -17.25
C TRP A 256 7.83 5.25 -18.49
N GLY A 257 8.09 6.48 -18.87
CA GLY A 257 8.98 6.79 -20.00
C GLY A 257 10.38 6.22 -19.84
N LYS A 258 10.92 6.24 -18.62
CA LYS A 258 12.26 5.70 -18.31
C LYS A 258 12.31 4.16 -18.27
N LYS A 259 11.29 3.50 -17.73
CA LYS A 259 11.37 2.07 -17.41
C LYS A 259 10.52 1.17 -18.30
N PHE A 260 9.39 1.66 -18.82
CA PHE A 260 8.35 0.84 -19.43
C PHE A 260 7.92 1.30 -20.82
N SER A 261 8.82 1.98 -21.54
CA SER A 261 8.55 2.53 -22.89
C SER A 261 8.16 1.48 -23.94
N LYS A 262 8.46 0.19 -23.68
CA LYS A 262 8.16 -0.93 -24.58
C LYS A 262 6.83 -1.64 -24.25
N MET A 263 6.15 -1.22 -23.19
CA MET A 263 4.85 -1.80 -22.85
C MET A 263 3.77 -1.40 -23.87
N PRO A 264 2.74 -2.24 -24.06
CA PRO A 264 1.61 -1.92 -24.93
C PRO A 264 0.98 -0.56 -24.60
N GLU A 265 0.54 0.14 -25.65
CA GLU A 265 -0.06 1.48 -25.53
C GLU A 265 -1.31 1.47 -24.63
N GLU A 266 -2.12 0.40 -24.71
CA GLU A 266 -3.31 0.24 -23.85
C GLU A 266 -2.98 0.25 -22.35
N ILE A 267 -1.86 -0.36 -21.96
CA ILE A 267 -1.41 -0.34 -20.55
C ILE A 267 -0.88 1.05 -20.20
N ARG A 268 -0.13 1.69 -21.11
CA ARG A 268 0.37 3.05 -20.88
C ARG A 268 -0.78 4.06 -20.72
N ALA A 269 -1.79 3.98 -21.59
CA ALA A 269 -2.96 4.84 -21.58
C ALA A 269 -3.89 4.63 -20.37
N ALA A 270 -3.73 3.50 -19.65
CA ALA A 270 -4.46 3.22 -18.42
C ALA A 270 -3.90 3.93 -17.17
N GLY A 271 -2.74 4.58 -17.29
CA GLY A 271 -2.15 5.37 -16.21
C GLY A 271 -2.80 6.74 -16.01
N PRO A 272 -2.25 7.53 -15.05
CA PRO A 272 -2.63 8.92 -14.83
C PRO A 272 -2.55 9.77 -16.11
N ARG A 273 -3.36 10.82 -16.20
CA ARG A 273 -3.51 11.69 -17.38
C ARG A 273 -3.16 13.14 -17.03
N LEU A 274 -2.49 13.84 -17.94
CA LEU A 274 -2.23 15.29 -17.84
C LEU A 274 -3.38 16.08 -18.42
#